data_d91c7258dcd7edbf4ad07b07312d123d
#
_entry.id   d91c7258dcd7edbf4ad07b07312d123d
#
_cell.length_a   1.000
_cell.length_b   1.000
_cell.length_c   1.000
_cell.angle_alpha   90.00
_cell.angle_beta   90.00
_cell.angle_gamma   90.00
#
_symmetry.space_group_name_H-M   'P 1'
#
loop_
_entity.id
_entity.type
_entity.pdbx_description
1 polymer ?
#
loop_
_entity_poly.entity_id
_entity_poly.type
_entity_poly.pdbx_seq_one_letter_code
_entity_poly.pdbx_strand_id
1 'polypeptide(L)'
;MSTWLLPENIADVLPSEARKIEELRRRLLDRFRSYGYEMVMPPLLEYLESLLTSGGADLRLRTFKLVDQLSGRTLGLRADITPQVARIDAHLLNRQGVTRLCYAGHVMHTRPRGLHATREQIQIGAEIYGHAGLEADLEIQQLMLDALHLAGLSRIRLDLGHAGVLAALLARDAQAAERGESLYDALSGKDVPLLNELTDDLGADTRAALRALPHLYGDAGVLAEARARLPVLPEITRALDDLAQLAAQAKGAEVAIDLGDLRGYAYHSGAMFSAYIDGVPNAIARGGRYDHVGQAYGRARPATGFSLDLRELARISPVEARGTAILAPWAQDDALSAAVAALRDAGEVVIQALPGHDHVLDEFACDRSLVERNGAWVVEPR
;
A
#
# COMPACT_ATOMS: atom_id res chain seq x y z
N MET A 1 16.49 -34.98 -0.12
CA MET A 1 15.81 -33.66 0.02
C MET A 1 14.62 -33.66 -0.93
N SER A 2 13.49 -33.18 -0.48
CA SER A 2 12.29 -33.06 -1.34
C SER A 2 12.55 -32.05 -2.47
N THR A 3 12.29 -32.44 -3.72
CA THR A 3 12.57 -31.62 -4.91
C THR A 3 11.55 -30.49 -5.17
N TRP A 4 10.54 -30.39 -4.31
CA TRP A 4 9.44 -29.43 -4.44
C TRP A 4 9.36 -28.40 -3.29
N LEU A 5 10.45 -28.24 -2.52
CA LEU A 5 10.53 -27.22 -1.47
C LEU A 5 10.64 -25.81 -2.06
N LEU A 6 9.84 -24.90 -1.56
CA LEU A 6 9.95 -23.48 -1.88
C LEU A 6 11.05 -22.82 -1.03
N PRO A 7 11.60 -21.68 -1.47
CA PRO A 7 12.52 -20.90 -0.66
C PRO A 7 11.84 -20.40 0.64
N GLU A 8 12.65 -20.09 1.65
CA GLU A 8 12.15 -19.52 2.90
C GLU A 8 11.32 -18.26 2.70
N ASN A 9 10.19 -18.14 3.41
CA ASN A 9 9.23 -17.04 3.34
C ASN A 9 8.64 -16.81 1.93
N ILE A 10 8.59 -17.87 1.10
CA ILE A 10 7.80 -17.92 -0.14
C ILE A 10 6.85 -19.11 0.00
N ALA A 11 5.58 -18.88 -0.29
CA ALA A 11 4.54 -19.91 -0.17
C ALA A 11 3.50 -19.74 -1.29
N ASP A 12 2.95 -20.88 -1.72
CA ASP A 12 1.80 -20.91 -2.60
C ASP A 12 0.59 -20.25 -1.90
N VAL A 13 -0.24 -19.62 -2.68
CA VAL A 13 -1.55 -19.10 -2.25
C VAL A 13 -2.60 -20.13 -2.64
N LEU A 14 -3.26 -20.73 -1.67
CA LEU A 14 -4.24 -21.80 -1.88
C LEU A 14 -5.62 -21.21 -2.27
N PRO A 15 -6.55 -22.03 -2.82
CA PRO A 15 -7.78 -21.54 -3.46
C PRO A 15 -8.61 -20.54 -2.64
N SER A 16 -8.86 -20.78 -1.36
CA SER A 16 -9.64 -19.88 -0.50
C SER A 16 -9.00 -18.52 -0.34
N GLU A 17 -7.68 -18.50 -0.06
CA GLU A 17 -6.90 -17.27 0.06
C GLU A 17 -6.81 -16.55 -1.30
N ALA A 18 -6.54 -17.30 -2.38
CA ALA A 18 -6.43 -16.75 -3.73
C ALA A 18 -7.72 -16.06 -4.17
N ARG A 19 -8.89 -16.68 -3.89
CA ARG A 19 -10.20 -16.08 -4.18
C ARG A 19 -10.40 -14.79 -3.41
N LYS A 20 -10.07 -14.77 -2.12
CA LYS A 20 -10.21 -13.60 -1.27
C LYS A 20 -9.33 -12.44 -1.73
N ILE A 21 -8.08 -12.73 -2.09
CA ILE A 21 -7.15 -11.75 -2.66
C ILE A 21 -7.72 -11.17 -3.97
N GLU A 22 -8.19 -12.02 -4.88
CA GLU A 22 -8.71 -11.56 -6.18
C GLU A 22 -10.02 -10.77 -6.05
N GLU A 23 -10.90 -11.16 -5.13
CA GLU A 23 -12.12 -10.40 -4.83
C GLU A 23 -11.78 -9.00 -4.28
N LEU A 24 -10.87 -8.91 -3.29
CA LEU A 24 -10.43 -7.64 -2.76
C LEU A 24 -9.74 -6.80 -3.85
N ARG A 25 -8.88 -7.41 -4.67
CA ARG A 25 -8.19 -6.71 -5.77
C ARG A 25 -9.17 -6.05 -6.74
N ARG A 26 -10.22 -6.78 -7.17
CA ARG A 26 -11.25 -6.25 -8.08
C ARG A 26 -12.01 -5.10 -7.44
N ARG A 27 -12.49 -5.28 -6.21
CA ARG A 27 -13.26 -4.27 -5.49
C ARG A 27 -12.45 -3.00 -5.25
N LEU A 28 -11.16 -3.10 -4.91
CA LEU A 28 -10.27 -1.96 -4.72
C LEU A 28 -10.00 -1.24 -6.04
N LEU A 29 -9.68 -1.95 -7.12
CA LEU A 29 -9.46 -1.34 -8.43
C LEU A 29 -10.73 -0.66 -8.98
N ASP A 30 -11.91 -1.23 -8.77
CA ASP A 30 -13.18 -0.60 -9.12
C ASP A 30 -13.42 0.67 -8.30
N ARG A 31 -13.06 0.67 -7.01
CA ARG A 31 -13.09 1.87 -6.16
C ARG A 31 -12.13 2.94 -6.70
N PHE A 32 -10.89 2.59 -7.03
CA PHE A 32 -9.92 3.53 -7.60
C PHE A 32 -10.41 4.11 -8.93
N ARG A 33 -10.96 3.26 -9.80
CA ARG A 33 -11.59 3.70 -11.04
C ARG A 33 -12.73 4.70 -10.81
N SER A 34 -13.54 4.53 -9.75
CA SER A 34 -14.63 5.47 -9.43
C SER A 34 -14.13 6.87 -8.99
N TYR A 35 -12.88 6.99 -8.57
CA TYR A 35 -12.18 8.25 -8.32
C TYR A 35 -11.44 8.80 -9.55
N GLY A 36 -11.51 8.10 -10.70
CA GLY A 36 -10.86 8.50 -11.95
C GLY A 36 -9.40 8.06 -12.08
N TYR A 37 -8.96 7.06 -11.32
CA TYR A 37 -7.61 6.51 -11.45
C TYR A 37 -7.51 5.57 -12.65
N GLU A 38 -6.50 5.78 -13.48
CA GLU A 38 -6.15 4.95 -14.63
C GLU A 38 -5.14 3.88 -14.23
N MET A 39 -5.39 2.63 -14.61
CA MET A 39 -4.52 1.53 -14.25
C MET A 39 -3.27 1.47 -15.14
N VAL A 40 -2.11 1.28 -14.52
CA VAL A 40 -0.83 1.01 -15.20
C VAL A 40 -0.26 -0.33 -14.75
N MET A 41 0.47 -0.99 -15.65
CA MET A 41 1.11 -2.29 -15.39
C MET A 41 2.59 -2.23 -15.77
N PRO A 42 3.47 -1.72 -14.90
CA PRO A 42 4.91 -1.75 -15.16
C PRO A 42 5.45 -3.18 -15.11
N PRO A 43 6.58 -3.46 -15.81
CA PRO A 43 7.16 -4.80 -15.85
C PRO A 43 7.72 -5.23 -14.48
N LEU A 44 7.73 -6.54 -14.23
CA LEU A 44 8.29 -7.12 -13.01
C LEU A 44 9.83 -7.00 -12.95
N LEU A 45 10.47 -7.08 -14.12
CA LEU A 45 11.92 -7.03 -14.32
C LEU A 45 12.31 -5.77 -15.06
N GLU A 46 13.35 -5.09 -14.57
CA GLU A 46 14.01 -3.98 -15.26
C GLU A 46 15.53 -4.08 -15.11
N TYR A 47 16.27 -3.32 -15.90
CA TYR A 47 17.70 -3.15 -15.63
C TYR A 47 17.88 -2.55 -14.24
N LEU A 48 18.83 -3.10 -13.48
CA LEU A 48 19.03 -2.73 -12.08
C LEU A 48 19.23 -1.24 -11.89
N GLU A 49 20.02 -0.62 -12.75
CA GLU A 49 20.27 0.83 -12.73
C GLU A 49 19.00 1.65 -12.94
N SER A 50 18.09 1.22 -13.84
CA SER A 50 16.81 1.88 -14.09
C SER A 50 15.89 1.75 -12.87
N LEU A 51 15.81 0.55 -12.32
CA LEU A 51 14.93 0.25 -11.17
C LEU A 51 15.35 1.00 -9.89
N LEU A 52 16.65 1.27 -9.73
CA LEU A 52 17.21 1.92 -8.54
C LEU A 52 17.48 3.41 -8.73
N THR A 53 17.10 4.01 -9.85
CA THR A 53 17.38 5.41 -10.19
C THR A 53 16.83 6.38 -9.12
N SER A 54 15.63 6.16 -8.62
CA SER A 54 14.99 6.99 -7.59
C SER A 54 14.99 6.35 -6.19
N GLY A 55 15.60 5.16 -6.04
CA GLY A 55 15.56 4.38 -4.81
C GLY A 55 16.76 4.66 -3.89
N GLY A 56 16.49 4.83 -2.59
CA GLY A 56 17.52 4.90 -1.56
C GLY A 56 18.23 3.56 -1.31
N ALA A 57 19.15 3.56 -0.34
CA ALA A 57 19.93 2.38 0.06
C ALA A 57 19.05 1.18 0.43
N ASP A 58 17.92 1.42 1.10
CA ASP A 58 16.97 0.39 1.52
C ASP A 58 16.34 -0.36 0.32
N LEU A 59 15.90 0.35 -0.73
CA LEU A 59 15.37 -0.29 -1.94
C LEU A 59 16.42 -1.17 -2.62
N ARG A 60 17.68 -0.71 -2.66
CA ARG A 60 18.81 -1.45 -3.21
C ARG A 60 19.08 -2.77 -2.46
N LEU A 61 18.95 -2.77 -1.14
CA LEU A 61 19.12 -3.95 -0.30
C LEU A 61 17.96 -4.95 -0.46
N ARG A 62 16.75 -4.45 -0.70
CA ARG A 62 15.54 -5.29 -0.87
C ARG A 62 15.37 -5.85 -2.27
N THR A 63 16.08 -5.35 -3.26
CA THR A 63 15.95 -5.77 -4.67
C THR A 63 16.74 -7.03 -4.96
N PHE A 64 16.07 -8.07 -5.48
CA PHE A 64 16.73 -9.24 -6.05
C PHE A 64 17.47 -8.87 -7.33
N LYS A 65 18.68 -9.40 -7.49
CA LYS A 65 19.55 -9.16 -8.64
C LYS A 65 19.70 -10.44 -9.44
N LEU A 66 19.56 -10.33 -10.76
CA LEU A 66 19.62 -11.43 -11.72
C LEU A 66 20.54 -11.02 -12.88
N VAL A 67 21.11 -12.01 -13.57
CA VAL A 67 21.85 -11.76 -14.81
C VAL A 67 20.96 -12.09 -16.00
N ASP A 68 20.78 -11.13 -16.90
CA ASP A 68 20.09 -11.35 -18.17
C ASP A 68 20.92 -12.24 -19.10
N GLN A 69 20.40 -13.39 -19.45
CA GLN A 69 21.09 -14.35 -20.31
C GLN A 69 21.27 -13.84 -21.76
N LEU A 70 20.47 -12.86 -22.19
CA LEU A 70 20.54 -12.31 -23.56
C LEU A 70 21.60 -11.22 -23.67
N SER A 71 21.66 -10.32 -22.70
CA SER A 71 22.51 -9.12 -22.75
C SER A 71 23.72 -9.20 -21.82
N GLY A 72 23.76 -10.13 -20.87
CA GLY A 72 24.76 -10.19 -19.80
C GLY A 72 24.63 -9.09 -18.75
N ARG A 73 23.63 -8.20 -18.85
CA ARG A 73 23.41 -7.09 -17.91
C ARG A 73 22.72 -7.56 -16.63
N THR A 74 22.90 -6.79 -15.58
CA THR A 74 22.19 -7.05 -14.31
C THR A 74 20.78 -6.50 -14.37
N LEU A 75 19.81 -7.37 -14.06
CA LEU A 75 18.40 -7.04 -13.87
C LEU A 75 18.06 -7.00 -12.38
N GLY A 76 16.98 -6.30 -12.03
CA GLY A 76 16.34 -6.35 -10.72
C GLY A 76 14.90 -6.82 -10.81
N LEU A 77 14.47 -7.65 -9.84
CA LEU A 77 13.04 -7.82 -9.55
C LEU A 77 12.57 -6.63 -8.72
N ARG A 78 11.49 -5.98 -9.14
CA ARG A 78 10.98 -4.83 -8.40
C ARG A 78 10.62 -5.18 -6.96
N ALA A 79 11.08 -4.37 -6.02
CA ALA A 79 10.71 -4.43 -4.61
C ALA A 79 9.64 -3.38 -4.23
N ASP A 80 9.34 -2.47 -5.16
CA ASP A 80 8.29 -1.44 -5.05
C ASP A 80 7.84 -1.03 -6.45
N ILE A 81 6.53 -0.78 -6.62
CA ILE A 81 5.94 -0.36 -7.91
C ILE A 81 5.95 1.16 -8.05
N THR A 82 5.86 1.93 -6.96
CA THR A 82 5.75 3.40 -6.97
C THR A 82 6.81 4.09 -7.83
N PRO A 83 8.13 3.73 -7.75
CA PRO A 83 9.15 4.33 -8.62
C PRO A 83 8.89 4.10 -10.12
N GLN A 84 8.36 2.93 -10.48
CA GLN A 84 8.03 2.62 -11.87
C GLN A 84 6.83 3.45 -12.37
N VAL A 85 5.85 3.70 -11.49
CA VAL A 85 4.68 4.55 -11.81
C VAL A 85 5.14 6.00 -11.99
N ALA A 86 6.02 6.50 -11.13
CA ALA A 86 6.63 7.82 -11.27
C ALA A 86 7.40 7.96 -12.61
N ARG A 87 8.12 6.92 -13.03
CA ARG A 87 8.78 6.87 -14.34
C ARG A 87 7.76 6.90 -15.50
N ILE A 88 6.65 6.18 -15.37
CA ILE A 88 5.58 6.18 -16.37
C ILE A 88 4.97 7.57 -16.50
N ASP A 89 4.64 8.24 -15.40
CA ASP A 89 4.13 9.63 -15.43
C ASP A 89 5.13 10.60 -16.04
N ALA A 90 6.37 10.59 -15.54
CA ALA A 90 7.38 11.55 -15.91
C ALA A 90 7.88 11.39 -17.37
N HIS A 91 8.06 10.15 -17.82
CA HIS A 91 8.76 9.85 -19.08
C HIS A 91 7.83 9.36 -20.20
N LEU A 92 6.84 8.50 -19.91
CA LEU A 92 6.01 7.87 -20.94
C LEU A 92 4.72 8.67 -21.20
N LEU A 93 3.96 8.99 -20.16
CA LEU A 93 2.72 9.75 -20.30
C LEU A 93 2.99 11.24 -20.51
N ASN A 94 3.92 11.80 -19.76
CA ASN A 94 4.37 13.20 -19.84
C ASN A 94 3.22 14.21 -19.97
N ARG A 95 2.10 13.96 -19.29
CA ARG A 95 0.88 14.78 -19.34
C ARG A 95 1.09 16.11 -18.63
N GLN A 96 0.42 17.17 -19.12
CA GLN A 96 0.25 18.41 -18.39
C GLN A 96 -0.97 18.26 -17.44
N GLY A 97 -0.96 18.99 -16.31
CA GLY A 97 -2.06 18.94 -15.34
C GLY A 97 -1.99 17.70 -14.43
N VAL A 98 -3.11 17.40 -13.77
CA VAL A 98 -3.20 16.33 -12.77
C VAL A 98 -3.33 14.98 -13.45
N THR A 99 -2.55 14.00 -13.02
CA THR A 99 -2.61 12.60 -13.47
C THR A 99 -2.89 11.70 -12.27
N ARG A 100 -3.89 10.83 -12.37
CA ARG A 100 -4.25 9.83 -11.36
C ARG A 100 -3.95 8.44 -11.90
N LEU A 101 -3.05 7.71 -11.27
CA LEU A 101 -2.65 6.37 -11.68
C LEU A 101 -2.86 5.38 -10.52
N CYS A 102 -3.25 4.14 -10.87
CA CYS A 102 -3.29 3.05 -9.90
C CYS A 102 -2.62 1.80 -10.47
N TYR A 103 -2.30 0.89 -9.60
CA TYR A 103 -1.61 -0.35 -9.96
C TYR A 103 -1.94 -1.49 -8.99
N ALA A 104 -1.78 -2.72 -9.47
CA ALA A 104 -1.75 -3.93 -8.64
C ALA A 104 -0.78 -4.93 -9.27
N GLY A 105 0.18 -5.45 -8.49
CA GLY A 105 1.16 -6.39 -9.00
C GLY A 105 2.10 -6.95 -7.94
N HIS A 106 2.80 -8.00 -8.32
CA HIS A 106 3.77 -8.67 -7.44
C HIS A 106 5.01 -7.80 -7.24
N VAL A 107 5.52 -7.80 -6.01
CA VAL A 107 6.84 -7.29 -5.65
C VAL A 107 7.60 -8.36 -4.85
N MET A 108 8.92 -8.35 -4.94
CA MET A 108 9.77 -9.36 -4.32
C MET A 108 10.83 -8.70 -3.43
N HIS A 109 10.89 -9.11 -2.18
CA HIS A 109 11.89 -8.64 -1.23
C HIS A 109 12.95 -9.71 -0.95
N THR A 110 14.21 -9.32 -0.92
CA THR A 110 15.33 -10.22 -0.53
C THR A 110 15.18 -10.73 0.90
N ARG A 111 14.52 -9.94 1.77
CA ARG A 111 14.27 -10.28 3.17
C ARG A 111 12.82 -9.99 3.54
N PRO A 112 12.19 -10.81 4.40
CA PRO A 112 10.85 -10.52 4.91
C PRO A 112 10.87 -9.27 5.81
N ARG A 113 9.77 -8.53 5.85
CA ARG A 113 9.61 -7.33 6.71
C ARG A 113 9.26 -7.64 8.18
N GLY A 114 9.08 -8.90 8.52
CA GLY A 114 8.71 -9.34 9.87
C GLY A 114 8.73 -10.85 9.99
N LEU A 115 8.53 -11.38 11.20
CA LEU A 115 8.71 -12.79 11.54
C LEU A 115 7.82 -13.73 10.69
N HIS A 116 6.63 -13.29 10.30
CA HIS A 116 5.65 -14.07 9.51
C HIS A 116 5.35 -13.44 8.15
N ALA A 117 6.14 -12.43 7.73
CA ALA A 117 5.93 -11.77 6.47
C ALA A 117 6.47 -12.62 5.31
N THR A 118 5.73 -12.67 4.20
CA THR A 118 6.24 -13.25 2.95
C THR A 118 7.23 -12.30 2.27
N ARG A 119 8.13 -12.87 1.50
CA ARG A 119 9.04 -12.12 0.61
C ARG A 119 8.36 -11.73 -0.70
N GLU A 120 7.29 -12.42 -1.06
CA GLU A 120 6.44 -12.10 -2.21
C GLU A 120 5.16 -11.43 -1.73
N GLN A 121 4.96 -10.17 -2.14
CA GLN A 121 3.80 -9.37 -1.81
C GLN A 121 3.02 -9.03 -3.08
N ILE A 122 1.74 -8.77 -2.95
CA ILE A 122 0.91 -8.22 -4.03
C ILE A 122 0.60 -6.77 -3.66
N GLN A 123 1.45 -5.86 -4.14
CA GLN A 123 1.29 -4.45 -3.88
C GLN A 123 0.16 -3.88 -4.74
N ILE A 124 -0.78 -3.17 -4.10
CA ILE A 124 -1.80 -2.35 -4.76
C ILE A 124 -1.67 -0.92 -4.24
N GLY A 125 -1.85 0.08 -5.11
CA GLY A 125 -1.73 1.48 -4.73
C GLY A 125 -2.30 2.43 -5.75
N ALA A 126 -2.35 3.72 -5.34
CA ALA A 126 -2.85 4.83 -6.13
C ALA A 126 -1.98 6.07 -5.89
N GLU A 127 -1.72 6.81 -6.98
CA GLU A 127 -0.79 7.94 -7.01
C GLU A 127 -1.43 9.12 -7.76
N ILE A 128 -1.25 10.34 -7.23
CA ILE A 128 -1.60 11.59 -7.91
C ILE A 128 -0.31 12.33 -8.24
N TYR A 129 -0.20 12.79 -9.48
CA TYR A 129 0.90 13.62 -9.97
C TYR A 129 0.40 14.96 -10.45
N GLY A 130 1.17 16.03 -10.21
CA GLY A 130 0.95 17.34 -10.81
C GLY A 130 0.10 18.31 -10.00
N HIS A 131 -0.27 18.00 -8.75
CA HIS A 131 -0.96 18.93 -7.85
C HIS A 131 -0.16 19.14 -6.57
N ALA A 132 0.23 20.39 -6.31
CA ALA A 132 1.06 20.75 -5.15
C ALA A 132 0.25 21.03 -3.87
N GLY A 133 -1.06 21.26 -4.00
CA GLY A 133 -1.95 21.57 -2.89
C GLY A 133 -2.29 20.34 -2.04
N LEU A 134 -2.74 20.61 -0.81
CA LEU A 134 -3.13 19.59 0.18
C LEU A 134 -4.34 18.75 -0.28
N GLU A 135 -5.11 19.25 -1.25
CA GLU A 135 -6.29 18.56 -1.79
C GLU A 135 -5.94 17.18 -2.36
N ALA A 136 -4.74 17.03 -2.95
CA ALA A 136 -4.28 15.72 -3.42
C ALA A 136 -3.98 14.77 -2.26
N ASP A 137 -3.37 15.25 -1.17
CA ASP A 137 -3.08 14.43 0.02
C ASP A 137 -4.38 14.01 0.71
N LEU A 138 -5.36 14.91 0.78
CA LEU A 138 -6.70 14.63 1.32
C LEU A 138 -7.44 13.58 0.49
N GLU A 139 -7.38 13.66 -0.86
CA GLU A 139 -7.98 12.65 -1.74
C GLU A 139 -7.32 11.28 -1.56
N ILE A 140 -6.00 11.23 -1.52
CA ILE A 140 -5.23 9.98 -1.32
C ILE A 140 -5.50 9.37 0.05
N GLN A 141 -5.51 10.18 1.12
CA GLN A 141 -5.84 9.73 2.47
C GLN A 141 -7.25 9.14 2.52
N GLN A 142 -8.25 9.83 1.95
CA GLN A 142 -9.62 9.37 1.91
C GLN A 142 -9.76 8.07 1.11
N LEU A 143 -9.11 7.98 -0.06
CA LEU A 143 -9.12 6.78 -0.89
C LEU A 143 -8.49 5.58 -0.17
N MET A 144 -7.41 5.81 0.57
CA MET A 144 -6.79 4.77 1.41
C MET A 144 -7.75 4.27 2.50
N LEU A 145 -8.42 5.18 3.22
CA LEU A 145 -9.40 4.81 4.24
C LEU A 145 -10.60 4.08 3.64
N ASP A 146 -11.11 4.55 2.49
CA ASP A 146 -12.18 3.87 1.75
C ASP A 146 -11.78 2.46 1.34
N ALA A 147 -10.54 2.25 0.89
CA ALA A 147 -10.03 0.94 0.52
C ALA A 147 -10.01 -0.02 1.73
N LEU A 148 -9.61 0.46 2.90
CA LEU A 148 -9.57 -0.33 4.13
C LEU A 148 -10.99 -0.66 4.64
N HIS A 149 -11.91 0.31 4.61
CA HIS A 149 -13.32 0.09 4.95
C HIS A 149 -13.99 -0.91 3.99
N LEU A 150 -13.68 -0.82 2.67
CA LEU A 150 -14.16 -1.76 1.67
C LEU A 150 -13.70 -3.19 1.92
N ALA A 151 -12.51 -3.34 2.52
CA ALA A 151 -11.99 -4.63 2.99
C ALA A 151 -12.61 -5.10 4.32
N GLY A 152 -13.60 -4.37 4.86
CA GLY A 152 -14.33 -4.72 6.09
C GLY A 152 -13.61 -4.32 7.38
N LEU A 153 -12.56 -3.50 7.31
CA LEU A 153 -11.82 -3.05 8.49
C LEU A 153 -12.50 -1.82 9.10
N SER A 154 -12.85 -1.86 10.38
CA SER A 154 -13.65 -0.83 11.05
C SER A 154 -12.91 -0.04 12.13
N ARG A 155 -11.82 -0.57 12.67
CA ARG A 155 -11.02 0.07 13.71
C ARG A 155 -9.67 0.44 13.13
N ILE A 156 -9.66 1.55 12.41
CA ILE A 156 -8.45 2.05 11.75
C ILE A 156 -7.85 3.14 12.63
N ARG A 157 -6.59 2.98 13.02
CA ARG A 157 -5.78 4.04 13.58
C ARG A 157 -4.92 4.62 12.44
N LEU A 158 -5.02 5.93 12.24
CA LEU A 158 -4.27 6.67 11.24
C LEU A 158 -3.21 7.52 11.93
N ASP A 159 -1.95 7.14 11.77
CA ASP A 159 -0.81 7.93 12.24
C ASP A 159 -0.41 8.92 11.13
N LEU A 160 -0.31 10.20 11.49
CA LEU A 160 0.06 11.31 10.61
C LEU A 160 1.40 11.90 11.03
N GLY A 161 2.26 12.18 10.06
CA GLY A 161 3.51 12.88 10.22
C GLY A 161 3.78 13.85 9.07
N HIS A 162 4.85 14.65 9.16
CA HIS A 162 5.20 15.58 8.09
C HIS A 162 6.71 15.77 7.96
N ALA A 163 7.27 15.35 6.82
CA ALA A 163 8.69 15.43 6.53
C ALA A 163 9.23 16.88 6.56
N GLY A 164 8.41 17.85 6.19
CA GLY A 164 8.78 19.27 6.15
C GLY A 164 9.20 19.86 7.50
N VAL A 165 8.76 19.28 8.63
CA VAL A 165 9.15 19.77 9.96
C VAL A 165 10.65 19.54 10.18
N LEU A 166 11.13 18.30 10.00
CA LEU A 166 12.56 18.00 10.13
C LEU A 166 13.36 18.73 9.05
N ALA A 167 12.90 18.75 7.80
CA ALA A 167 13.58 19.44 6.71
C ALA A 167 13.82 20.94 7.02
N ALA A 168 12.82 21.63 7.58
CA ALA A 168 12.94 23.04 7.97
C ALA A 168 13.95 23.25 9.12
N LEU A 169 13.97 22.33 10.09
CA LEU A 169 14.94 22.39 11.20
C LEU A 169 16.38 22.14 10.70
N LEU A 170 16.59 21.19 9.82
CA LEU A 170 17.90 20.93 9.21
C LEU A 170 18.38 22.10 8.34
N ALA A 171 17.50 22.70 7.55
CA ALA A 171 17.85 23.83 6.69
C ALA A 171 18.25 25.09 7.46
N ARG A 172 17.85 25.21 8.73
CA ARG A 172 18.14 26.36 9.59
C ARG A 172 19.56 26.33 10.18
N ASP A 173 20.19 25.16 10.27
CA ASP A 173 21.47 24.96 10.95
C ASP A 173 22.39 24.10 10.06
N ALA A 174 23.53 24.67 9.64
CA ALA A 174 24.44 23.99 8.73
C ALA A 174 25.00 22.69 9.33
N GLN A 175 25.29 22.67 10.63
CA GLN A 175 25.80 21.48 11.31
C GLN A 175 24.71 20.40 11.41
N ALA A 176 23.46 20.82 11.67
CA ALA A 176 22.33 19.90 11.64
C ALA A 176 22.12 19.31 10.22
N ALA A 177 22.25 20.11 9.17
CA ALA A 177 22.16 19.65 7.78
C ALA A 177 23.22 18.61 7.44
N GLU A 178 24.48 18.82 7.88
CA GLU A 178 25.58 17.86 7.69
C GLU A 178 25.34 16.51 8.39
N ARG A 179 24.60 16.52 9.52
CA ARG A 179 24.26 15.34 10.31
C ARG A 179 22.86 14.79 9.99
N GLY A 180 22.22 15.25 8.92
CA GLY A 180 20.82 14.96 8.61
C GLY A 180 20.47 13.48 8.64
N GLU A 181 21.31 12.59 8.08
CA GLU A 181 21.10 11.14 8.08
C GLU A 181 21.14 10.56 9.51
N SER A 182 22.15 10.93 10.31
CA SER A 182 22.30 10.45 11.70
C SER A 182 21.17 10.97 12.60
N LEU A 183 20.75 12.23 12.42
CA LEU A 183 19.61 12.81 13.14
C LEU A 183 18.30 12.12 12.75
N TYR A 184 18.12 11.81 11.47
CA TYR A 184 17.00 11.02 11.01
C TYR A 184 16.97 9.62 11.66
N ASP A 185 18.08 8.91 11.69
CA ASP A 185 18.18 7.57 12.28
C ASP A 185 17.86 7.60 13.78
N ALA A 186 18.42 8.56 14.52
CA ALA A 186 18.17 8.74 15.95
C ALA A 186 16.68 9.05 16.23
N LEU A 187 16.05 9.92 15.43
CA LEU A 187 14.64 10.26 15.56
C LEU A 187 13.74 9.07 15.21
N SER A 188 13.99 8.40 14.10
CA SER A 188 13.22 7.25 13.65
C SER A 188 13.31 6.06 14.60
N GLY A 189 14.49 5.87 15.21
CA GLY A 189 14.73 4.86 16.24
C GLY A 189 14.26 5.29 17.64
N LYS A 190 13.80 6.54 17.80
CA LYS A 190 13.51 7.19 19.11
C LYS A 190 14.68 7.06 20.09
N ASP A 191 15.92 7.10 19.57
CA ASP A 191 17.17 7.06 20.36
C ASP A 191 17.48 8.46 20.93
N VAL A 192 16.82 8.76 22.07
CA VAL A 192 16.98 10.06 22.74
C VAL A 192 18.41 10.32 23.21
N PRO A 193 19.17 9.34 23.77
CA PRO A 193 20.58 9.53 24.08
C PRO A 193 21.42 9.96 22.87
N LEU A 194 21.34 9.23 21.77
CA LEU A 194 22.06 9.57 20.54
C LEU A 194 21.63 10.93 19.98
N LEU A 195 20.33 11.23 19.99
CA LEU A 195 19.80 12.53 19.55
C LEU A 195 20.38 13.68 20.40
N ASN A 196 20.50 13.50 21.71
CA ASN A 196 21.11 14.50 22.58
C ASN A 196 22.57 14.74 22.21
N GLU A 197 23.36 13.66 22.03
CA GLU A 197 24.76 13.75 21.63
C GLU A 197 24.91 14.49 20.28
N LEU A 198 24.12 14.09 19.27
CA LEU A 198 24.17 14.69 17.92
C LEU A 198 23.75 16.16 17.88
N THR A 199 23.08 16.66 18.92
CA THR A 199 22.54 18.03 18.97
C THR A 199 23.23 18.95 19.96
N ASP A 200 24.22 18.48 20.76
CA ASP A 200 24.82 19.25 21.86
C ASP A 200 25.47 20.58 21.42
N ASP A 201 26.10 20.61 20.27
CA ASP A 201 26.82 21.76 19.70
C ASP A 201 26.00 22.58 18.71
N LEU A 202 24.73 22.19 18.45
CA LEU A 202 23.84 22.96 17.58
C LEU A 202 23.34 24.25 18.23
N GLY A 203 22.89 25.19 17.42
CA GLY A 203 22.22 26.41 17.88
C GLY A 203 21.07 26.10 18.84
N ALA A 204 20.93 26.91 19.91
CA ALA A 204 20.03 26.63 21.03
C ALA A 204 18.58 26.31 20.60
N ASP A 205 18.05 27.08 19.63
CA ASP A 205 16.67 26.89 19.13
C ASP A 205 16.54 25.60 18.34
N THR A 206 17.49 25.29 17.45
CA THR A 206 17.49 24.06 16.62
C THR A 206 17.64 22.84 17.51
N ARG A 207 18.56 22.88 18.48
CA ARG A 207 18.74 21.84 19.50
C ARG A 207 17.47 21.56 20.26
N ALA A 208 16.84 22.62 20.81
CA ALA A 208 15.61 22.49 21.58
C ALA A 208 14.47 21.88 20.76
N ALA A 209 14.32 22.32 19.50
CA ALA A 209 13.30 21.82 18.59
C ALA A 209 13.53 20.35 18.21
N LEU A 210 14.75 19.96 17.83
CA LEU A 210 15.07 18.56 17.48
C LEU A 210 14.82 17.61 18.67
N ARG A 211 15.23 18.01 19.87
CA ARG A 211 14.99 17.24 21.10
C ARG A 211 13.52 17.18 21.51
N ALA A 212 12.70 18.10 21.04
CA ALA A 212 11.27 18.07 21.29
C ALA A 212 10.53 17.04 20.42
N LEU A 213 10.99 16.77 19.17
CA LEU A 213 10.26 15.94 18.20
C LEU A 213 9.87 14.55 18.74
N PRO A 214 10.74 13.77 19.42
CA PRO A 214 10.36 12.44 19.93
C PRO A 214 9.24 12.46 20.97
N HIS A 215 8.93 13.61 21.55
CA HIS A 215 7.91 13.81 22.58
C HIS A 215 6.63 14.44 22.02
N LEU A 216 6.64 14.90 20.75
CA LEU A 216 5.50 15.49 20.09
C LEU A 216 4.69 14.42 19.35
N TYR A 217 3.99 13.59 20.12
CA TYR A 217 3.08 12.55 19.62
C TYR A 217 1.80 12.48 20.49
N GLY A 218 0.69 12.13 19.88
CA GLY A 218 -0.60 12.00 20.56
C GLY A 218 -1.78 12.22 19.62
N ASP A 219 -2.91 12.63 20.18
CA ASP A 219 -4.06 13.06 19.39
C ASP A 219 -3.81 14.44 18.73
N ALA A 220 -4.82 15.00 18.07
CA ALA A 220 -4.71 16.30 17.40
C ALA A 220 -4.31 17.45 18.34
N GLY A 221 -4.46 17.30 19.65
CA GLY A 221 -4.05 18.28 20.66
C GLY A 221 -2.54 18.51 20.68
N VAL A 222 -1.74 17.53 20.25
CA VAL A 222 -0.27 17.68 20.15
C VAL A 222 0.16 18.79 19.21
N LEU A 223 -0.67 19.18 18.25
CA LEU A 223 -0.37 20.29 17.33
C LEU A 223 -0.25 21.65 18.08
N ALA A 224 -1.04 21.86 19.12
CA ALA A 224 -0.91 23.06 19.96
C ALA A 224 0.42 23.06 20.73
N GLU A 225 0.84 21.92 21.29
CA GLU A 225 2.13 21.78 21.94
C GLU A 225 3.28 21.98 20.93
N ALA A 226 3.18 21.41 19.73
CA ALA A 226 4.16 21.58 18.66
C ALA A 226 4.33 23.06 18.29
N ARG A 227 3.23 23.82 18.16
CA ARG A 227 3.30 25.27 17.88
C ARG A 227 3.98 26.06 19.01
N ALA A 228 3.87 25.61 20.26
CA ALA A 228 4.50 26.26 21.40
C ALA A 228 6.00 25.93 21.54
N ARG A 229 6.42 24.75 21.08
CA ARG A 229 7.79 24.23 21.29
C ARG A 229 8.70 24.34 20.07
N LEU A 230 8.12 24.40 18.87
CA LEU A 230 8.90 24.51 17.64
C LEU A 230 9.06 25.97 17.21
N PRO A 231 10.14 26.32 16.50
CA PRO A 231 10.35 27.69 16.01
C PRO A 231 9.27 28.07 15.00
N VAL A 232 8.86 29.34 15.06
CA VAL A 232 7.87 29.89 14.11
C VAL A 232 8.53 30.11 12.75
N LEU A 233 8.53 29.06 11.93
CA LEU A 233 9.00 29.09 10.55
C LEU A 233 7.81 28.86 9.61
N PRO A 234 7.73 29.55 8.45
CA PRO A 234 6.63 29.37 7.50
C PRO A 234 6.40 27.90 7.11
N GLU A 235 7.48 27.14 6.92
CA GLU A 235 7.46 25.72 6.55
C GLU A 235 6.87 24.85 7.67
N ILE A 236 7.27 25.08 8.92
CA ILE A 236 6.74 24.35 10.08
C ILE A 236 5.28 24.72 10.31
N THR A 237 4.93 26.02 10.23
CA THR A 237 3.55 26.47 10.38
C THR A 237 2.65 25.80 9.35
N ARG A 238 3.06 25.78 8.07
CA ARG A 238 2.32 25.09 7.00
C ARG A 238 2.19 23.60 7.28
N ALA A 239 3.28 22.91 7.67
CA ALA A 239 3.25 21.48 7.98
C ALA A 239 2.26 21.15 9.10
N LEU A 240 2.19 21.98 10.15
CA LEU A 240 1.25 21.79 11.24
C LEU A 240 -0.20 22.12 10.82
N ASP A 241 -0.41 23.08 9.90
CA ASP A 241 -1.72 23.38 9.32
C ASP A 241 -2.20 22.26 8.41
N ASP A 242 -1.32 21.68 7.60
CA ASP A 242 -1.60 20.53 6.75
C ASP A 242 -2.01 19.30 7.60
N LEU A 243 -1.26 19.01 8.66
CA LEU A 243 -1.61 17.93 9.60
C LEU A 243 -2.96 18.16 10.29
N ALA A 244 -3.27 19.41 10.67
CA ALA A 244 -4.56 19.75 11.28
C ALA A 244 -5.72 19.46 10.30
N GLN A 245 -5.58 19.81 9.03
CA GLN A 245 -6.60 19.58 8.01
C GLN A 245 -6.75 18.09 7.68
N LEU A 246 -5.62 17.35 7.52
CA LEU A 246 -5.62 15.90 7.31
C LEU A 246 -6.32 15.17 8.47
N ALA A 247 -5.99 15.55 9.72
CA ALA A 247 -6.63 14.98 10.90
C ALA A 247 -8.14 15.25 10.95
N ALA A 248 -8.57 16.47 10.64
CA ALA A 248 -9.98 16.86 10.64
C ALA A 248 -10.80 16.13 9.55
N GLN A 249 -10.17 15.72 8.45
CA GLN A 249 -10.84 15.06 7.32
C GLN A 249 -10.72 13.52 7.36
N ALA A 250 -9.97 12.93 8.29
CA ALA A 250 -9.79 11.48 8.43
C ALA A 250 -11.03 10.79 9.01
N LYS A 251 -12.13 10.78 8.26
CA LYS A 251 -13.40 10.20 8.70
C LYS A 251 -13.32 8.69 8.82
N GLY A 252 -13.79 8.15 9.94
CA GLY A 252 -13.83 6.71 10.18
C GLY A 252 -12.51 6.11 10.67
N ALA A 253 -11.53 6.94 11.03
CA ALA A 253 -10.28 6.51 11.65
C ALA A 253 -10.02 7.27 12.96
N GLU A 254 -9.35 6.60 13.90
CA GLU A 254 -8.75 7.24 15.07
C GLU A 254 -7.41 7.85 14.66
N VAL A 255 -7.29 9.18 14.80
CA VAL A 255 -6.09 9.89 14.35
C VAL A 255 -5.09 10.03 15.47
N ALA A 256 -3.84 9.67 15.19
CA ALA A 256 -2.67 10.03 15.98
C ALA A 256 -1.69 10.85 15.13
N ILE A 257 -0.97 11.77 15.77
CA ILE A 257 0.07 12.56 15.13
C ILE A 257 1.39 12.24 15.83
N ASP A 258 2.45 11.97 15.06
CA ASP A 258 3.80 11.73 15.57
C ASP A 258 4.81 12.51 14.73
N LEU A 259 5.34 13.60 15.27
CA LEU A 259 6.34 14.43 14.58
C LEU A 259 7.75 13.83 14.64
N GLY A 260 7.95 12.81 15.45
CA GLY A 260 9.19 12.03 15.54
C GLY A 260 9.19 10.74 14.71
N ASP A 261 8.03 10.29 14.22
CA ASP A 261 7.99 9.15 13.30
C ASP A 261 8.28 9.60 11.87
N LEU A 262 9.53 9.43 11.50
CA LEU A 262 10.07 9.84 10.21
C LEU A 262 10.31 8.66 9.26
N ARG A 263 9.72 7.50 9.51
CA ARG A 263 9.89 6.31 8.66
C ARG A 263 9.46 6.60 7.22
N GLY A 264 10.42 6.56 6.30
CA GLY A 264 10.24 6.97 4.91
C GLY A 264 10.57 8.43 4.62
N TYR A 265 11.09 9.22 5.57
CA TYR A 265 11.49 10.62 5.39
C TYR A 265 12.37 10.84 4.15
N ALA A 266 13.35 9.96 3.91
CA ALA A 266 14.24 10.09 2.75
C ALA A 266 13.51 10.03 1.39
N TYR A 267 12.28 9.51 1.37
CA TYR A 267 11.42 9.41 0.20
C TYR A 267 10.38 10.54 0.14
N HIS A 268 9.88 11.00 1.31
CA HIS A 268 8.78 11.96 1.41
C HIS A 268 9.24 13.41 1.47
N SER A 269 8.44 14.30 0.90
CA SER A 269 8.67 15.76 0.90
C SER A 269 7.63 16.55 1.71
N GLY A 270 6.57 15.92 2.15
CA GLY A 270 5.43 16.57 2.80
C GLY A 270 4.74 15.67 3.83
N ALA A 271 3.41 15.65 3.80
CA ALA A 271 2.59 14.81 4.67
C ALA A 271 2.91 13.33 4.49
N MET A 272 2.90 12.59 5.59
CA MET A 272 3.06 11.13 5.65
C MET A 272 1.91 10.54 6.47
N PHE A 273 1.41 9.39 6.06
CA PHE A 273 0.35 8.69 6.77
C PHE A 273 0.53 7.18 6.75
N SER A 274 0.18 6.55 7.86
CA SER A 274 0.25 5.10 8.04
C SER A 274 -1.01 4.61 8.74
N ALA A 275 -1.67 3.60 8.17
CA ALA A 275 -2.87 3.02 8.76
C ALA A 275 -2.53 1.72 9.50
N TYR A 276 -3.02 1.59 10.72
CA TYR A 276 -2.84 0.44 11.60
C TYR A 276 -4.19 -0.16 11.99
N ILE A 277 -4.17 -1.45 12.29
CA ILE A 277 -5.31 -2.21 12.82
C ILE A 277 -4.90 -2.92 14.10
N ASP A 278 -5.79 -2.98 15.07
CA ASP A 278 -5.56 -3.70 16.32
C ASP A 278 -5.10 -5.14 16.08
N GLY A 279 -4.08 -5.57 16.80
CA GLY A 279 -3.51 -6.90 16.68
C GLY A 279 -2.58 -7.12 15.47
N VAL A 280 -2.36 -6.10 14.63
CA VAL A 280 -1.40 -6.14 13.52
C VAL A 280 -0.23 -5.19 13.84
N PRO A 281 1.00 -5.72 14.04
CA PRO A 281 2.11 -4.89 14.52
C PRO A 281 2.64 -3.90 13.49
N ASN A 282 2.40 -4.13 12.20
CA ASN A 282 2.86 -3.28 11.12
C ASN A 282 1.72 -2.46 10.51
N ALA A 283 2.04 -1.29 9.94
CA ALA A 283 1.07 -0.56 9.15
C ALA A 283 0.61 -1.40 7.95
N ILE A 284 -0.70 -1.48 7.75
CA ILE A 284 -1.33 -2.23 6.65
C ILE A 284 -1.40 -1.42 5.35
N ALA A 285 -1.36 -0.09 5.45
CA ALA A 285 -1.24 0.82 4.32
C ALA A 285 -0.34 1.98 4.71
N ARG A 286 0.42 2.49 3.76
CA ARG A 286 1.31 3.65 3.93
C ARG A 286 1.25 4.53 2.71
N GLY A 287 1.41 5.84 2.94
CA GLY A 287 1.45 6.81 1.89
C GLY A 287 2.01 8.15 2.33
N GLY A 288 1.96 9.11 1.42
CA GLY A 288 2.40 10.48 1.65
C GLY A 288 2.85 11.18 0.39
N ARG A 289 3.35 12.40 0.55
CA ARG A 289 3.84 13.29 -0.52
C ARG A 289 5.32 13.06 -0.79
N TYR A 290 5.69 12.98 -2.08
CA TYR A 290 7.06 12.68 -2.54
C TYR A 290 7.41 13.41 -3.86
N ASP A 291 7.45 14.72 -3.84
CA ASP A 291 7.54 15.60 -5.02
C ASP A 291 8.82 15.45 -5.86
N HIS A 292 9.88 14.85 -5.30
CA HIS A 292 11.20 14.80 -5.93
C HIS A 292 11.49 13.51 -6.70
N VAL A 293 10.71 12.46 -6.52
CA VAL A 293 10.97 11.13 -7.11
C VAL A 293 11.02 11.18 -8.65
N GLY A 294 10.13 11.96 -9.26
CA GLY A 294 10.10 12.14 -10.71
C GLY A 294 11.34 12.82 -11.30
N GLN A 295 12.12 13.56 -10.50
CA GLN A 295 13.35 14.22 -10.93
C GLN A 295 14.39 13.22 -11.45
N ALA A 296 14.46 12.05 -10.83
CA ALA A 296 15.34 10.97 -11.26
C ALA A 296 15.03 10.47 -12.69
N TYR A 297 13.81 10.72 -13.16
CA TYR A 297 13.30 10.38 -14.50
C TYR A 297 13.17 11.61 -15.42
N GLY A 298 13.82 12.73 -15.07
CA GLY A 298 13.88 13.94 -15.88
C GLY A 298 12.74 14.94 -15.67
N ARG A 299 11.78 14.68 -14.80
CA ARG A 299 10.65 15.60 -14.55
C ARG A 299 10.19 15.55 -13.09
N ALA A 300 10.63 16.53 -12.29
CA ALA A 300 10.07 16.71 -10.95
C ALA A 300 8.62 17.22 -11.05
N ARG A 301 7.71 16.56 -10.35
CA ARG A 301 6.29 16.93 -10.23
C ARG A 301 5.82 16.69 -8.80
N PRO A 302 4.94 17.56 -8.27
CA PRO A 302 4.25 17.22 -7.04
C PRO A 302 3.58 15.86 -7.16
N ALA A 303 3.80 15.01 -6.18
CA ALA A 303 3.28 13.64 -6.16
C ALA A 303 2.88 13.22 -4.74
N THR A 304 1.77 12.53 -4.63
CA THR A 304 1.31 11.91 -3.40
C THR A 304 0.59 10.60 -3.72
N GLY A 305 0.69 9.61 -2.85
CA GLY A 305 0.09 8.32 -3.09
C GLY A 305 0.11 7.41 -1.86
N PHE A 306 -0.49 6.24 -2.00
CA PHE A 306 -0.42 5.19 -0.99
C PHE A 306 -0.31 3.81 -1.62
N SER A 307 0.18 2.86 -0.83
CA SER A 307 0.15 1.45 -1.18
C SER A 307 -0.11 0.55 0.03
N LEU A 308 -0.59 -0.65 -0.26
CA LEU A 308 -0.79 -1.73 0.71
C LEU A 308 -0.46 -3.10 0.08
N ASP A 309 -0.31 -4.13 0.93
CA ASP A 309 -0.14 -5.51 0.49
C ASP A 309 -1.49 -6.24 0.55
N LEU A 310 -1.97 -6.71 -0.61
CA LEU A 310 -3.23 -7.46 -0.73
C LEU A 310 -3.20 -8.80 0.01
N ARG A 311 -2.05 -9.48 0.13
CA ARG A 311 -1.96 -10.73 0.91
C ARG A 311 -2.17 -10.45 2.39
N GLU A 312 -1.51 -9.41 2.93
CA GLU A 312 -1.71 -8.98 4.31
C GLU A 312 -3.15 -8.52 4.55
N LEU A 313 -3.69 -7.70 3.65
CA LEU A 313 -5.08 -7.25 3.72
C LEU A 313 -6.07 -8.42 3.71
N ALA A 314 -5.89 -9.41 2.82
CA ALA A 314 -6.75 -10.59 2.76
C ALA A 314 -6.69 -11.42 4.04
N ARG A 315 -5.51 -11.53 4.66
CA ARG A 315 -5.32 -12.27 5.92
C ARG A 315 -6.12 -11.67 7.07
N ILE A 316 -6.19 -10.34 7.17
CA ILE A 316 -6.86 -9.63 8.28
C ILE A 316 -8.30 -9.23 7.98
N SER A 317 -8.70 -9.19 6.71
CA SER A 317 -10.06 -8.84 6.29
C SER A 317 -11.08 -9.86 6.82
N PRO A 318 -12.19 -9.42 7.43
CA PRO A 318 -13.28 -10.32 7.84
C PRO A 318 -14.16 -10.76 6.67
N VAL A 319 -13.95 -10.24 5.46
CA VAL A 319 -14.74 -10.60 4.27
C VAL A 319 -14.58 -12.09 4.00
N GLU A 320 -15.65 -12.83 4.04
CA GLU A 320 -15.65 -14.25 3.68
C GLU A 320 -15.59 -14.42 2.17
N ALA A 321 -14.71 -15.32 1.72
CA ALA A 321 -14.53 -15.61 0.31
C ALA A 321 -15.19 -16.93 -0.12
N ARG A 322 -15.96 -17.58 0.77
CA ARG A 322 -16.65 -18.82 0.41
C ARG A 322 -17.78 -18.49 -0.56
N GLY A 323 -17.62 -18.90 -1.80
CA GLY A 323 -18.65 -18.74 -2.82
C GLY A 323 -19.82 -19.71 -2.60
N THR A 324 -21.04 -19.27 -2.81
CA THR A 324 -22.21 -20.17 -2.99
C THR A 324 -22.18 -20.77 -4.39
N ALA A 325 -22.71 -21.98 -4.55
CA ALA A 325 -22.76 -22.65 -5.83
C ALA A 325 -24.04 -23.47 -6.00
N ILE A 326 -24.41 -23.69 -7.24
CA ILE A 326 -25.48 -24.59 -7.63
C ILE A 326 -24.86 -25.93 -8.03
N LEU A 327 -25.27 -27.01 -7.39
CA LEU A 327 -24.87 -28.36 -7.78
C LEU A 327 -25.83 -28.83 -8.88
N ALA A 328 -25.31 -29.17 -10.04
CA ALA A 328 -26.06 -29.74 -11.15
C ALA A 328 -25.65 -31.19 -11.41
N PRO A 329 -26.56 -32.07 -11.82
CA PRO A 329 -26.23 -33.44 -12.20
C PRO A 329 -25.38 -33.45 -13.48
N TRP A 330 -24.68 -34.55 -13.70
CA TRP A 330 -24.02 -34.84 -14.99
C TRP A 330 -24.94 -35.70 -15.84
N ALA A 331 -25.41 -35.18 -16.97
CA ALA A 331 -26.15 -35.94 -17.98
C ALA A 331 -25.86 -35.38 -19.37
N GLN A 332 -25.99 -36.27 -20.38
CA GLN A 332 -25.99 -35.88 -21.81
C GLN A 332 -27.40 -35.45 -22.18
N ASP A 333 -27.80 -34.24 -21.77
CA ASP A 333 -29.13 -33.67 -21.97
C ASP A 333 -28.96 -32.21 -22.42
N ASP A 334 -29.50 -31.90 -23.58
CA ASP A 334 -29.42 -30.57 -24.21
C ASP A 334 -30.14 -29.53 -23.36
N ALA A 335 -31.26 -29.88 -22.71
CA ALA A 335 -32.01 -28.97 -21.85
C ALA A 335 -31.24 -28.64 -20.55
N LEU A 336 -30.58 -29.65 -19.96
CA LEU A 336 -29.68 -29.43 -18.82
C LEU A 336 -28.50 -28.53 -19.22
N SER A 337 -27.88 -28.83 -20.34
CA SER A 337 -26.75 -28.05 -20.85
C SER A 337 -27.10 -26.58 -21.08
N ALA A 338 -28.28 -26.33 -21.67
CA ALA A 338 -28.80 -24.97 -21.87
C ALA A 338 -29.10 -24.27 -20.54
N ALA A 339 -29.70 -24.96 -19.57
CA ALA A 339 -29.98 -24.39 -18.25
C ALA A 339 -28.69 -24.05 -17.49
N VAL A 340 -27.69 -24.93 -17.52
CA VAL A 340 -26.37 -24.68 -16.92
C VAL A 340 -25.67 -23.46 -17.55
N ALA A 341 -25.73 -23.38 -18.90
CA ALA A 341 -25.15 -22.25 -19.63
C ALA A 341 -25.83 -20.93 -19.25
N ALA A 342 -27.16 -20.90 -19.25
CA ALA A 342 -27.93 -19.70 -18.86
C ALA A 342 -27.63 -19.21 -17.44
N LEU A 343 -27.50 -20.14 -16.47
CA LEU A 343 -27.12 -19.79 -15.10
C LEU A 343 -25.70 -19.21 -15.03
N ARG A 344 -24.73 -19.80 -15.75
CA ARG A 344 -23.36 -19.29 -15.81
C ARG A 344 -23.28 -17.92 -16.47
N ASP A 345 -24.05 -17.69 -17.53
CA ASP A 345 -24.16 -16.39 -18.21
C ASP A 345 -24.77 -15.31 -17.30
N ALA A 346 -25.66 -15.73 -16.38
CA ALA A 346 -26.19 -14.87 -15.32
C ALA A 346 -25.21 -14.63 -14.15
N GLY A 347 -23.99 -15.18 -14.21
CA GLY A 347 -22.96 -15.02 -13.18
C GLY A 347 -23.03 -16.01 -12.03
N GLU A 348 -23.89 -17.02 -12.09
CA GLU A 348 -23.97 -18.08 -11.08
C GLU A 348 -22.81 -19.07 -11.20
N VAL A 349 -22.35 -19.58 -10.06
CA VAL A 349 -21.40 -20.71 -10.05
C VAL A 349 -22.19 -22.01 -10.11
N VAL A 350 -22.04 -22.73 -11.20
CA VAL A 350 -22.70 -24.04 -11.38
C VAL A 350 -21.63 -25.12 -11.50
N ILE A 351 -21.67 -26.07 -10.54
CA ILE A 351 -20.79 -27.24 -10.47
C ILE A 351 -21.57 -28.45 -10.93
N GLN A 352 -21.12 -29.08 -12.02
CA GLN A 352 -21.71 -30.36 -12.45
C GLN A 352 -21.00 -31.52 -11.74
N ALA A 353 -21.76 -32.33 -11.01
CA ALA A 353 -21.24 -33.50 -10.29
C ALA A 353 -20.74 -34.54 -11.31
N LEU A 354 -19.44 -34.78 -11.36
CA LEU A 354 -18.88 -35.81 -12.23
C LEU A 354 -19.30 -37.20 -11.76
N PRO A 355 -19.58 -38.15 -12.66
CA PRO A 355 -19.99 -39.52 -12.29
C PRO A 355 -19.00 -40.18 -11.32
N GLY A 356 -19.50 -40.71 -10.22
CA GLY A 356 -18.66 -41.32 -9.17
C GLY A 356 -17.97 -40.35 -8.21
N HIS A 357 -18.20 -39.03 -8.35
CA HIS A 357 -17.60 -37.99 -7.54
C HIS A 357 -18.66 -37.04 -7.02
N ASP A 358 -19.41 -37.48 -6.00
CA ASP A 358 -20.47 -36.66 -5.36
C ASP A 358 -19.91 -35.69 -4.29
N HIS A 359 -18.58 -35.45 -4.31
CA HIS A 359 -17.92 -34.65 -3.27
C HIS A 359 -18.17 -33.17 -3.48
N VAL A 360 -18.56 -32.53 -2.41
CA VAL A 360 -18.63 -31.05 -2.30
C VAL A 360 -17.20 -30.52 -2.33
N LEU A 361 -16.94 -29.54 -3.20
CA LEU A 361 -15.69 -28.82 -3.20
C LEU A 361 -15.63 -27.96 -1.92
N ASP A 362 -14.53 -28.04 -1.18
CA ASP A 362 -14.35 -27.27 0.07
C ASP A 362 -14.46 -25.75 -0.14
N GLU A 363 -14.15 -25.29 -1.34
CA GLU A 363 -14.13 -23.86 -1.72
C GLU A 363 -15.53 -23.26 -2.01
N PHE A 364 -16.51 -24.11 -2.26
CA PHE A 364 -17.88 -23.67 -2.58
C PHE A 364 -18.90 -24.36 -1.67
N ALA A 365 -19.78 -23.55 -1.08
CA ALA A 365 -20.98 -24.09 -0.45
C ALA A 365 -22.02 -24.34 -1.53
N CYS A 366 -22.27 -25.60 -1.92
CA CYS A 366 -23.39 -25.96 -2.77
C CYS A 366 -24.66 -25.90 -1.94
N ASP A 367 -25.20 -24.72 -1.77
CA ASP A 367 -26.44 -24.43 -1.02
C ASP A 367 -27.70 -24.58 -1.87
N ARG A 368 -27.55 -24.76 -3.18
CA ARG A 368 -28.61 -24.92 -4.17
C ARG A 368 -28.32 -26.12 -5.07
N SER A 369 -29.37 -26.71 -5.62
CA SER A 369 -29.29 -27.79 -6.62
C SER A 369 -30.10 -27.45 -7.85
N LEU A 370 -29.61 -27.83 -9.03
CA LEU A 370 -30.34 -27.79 -10.28
C LEU A 370 -31.06 -29.15 -10.44
N VAL A 371 -32.39 -29.13 -10.41
CA VAL A 371 -33.23 -30.34 -10.46
C VAL A 371 -34.25 -30.24 -11.59
N GLU A 372 -34.63 -31.38 -12.15
CA GLU A 372 -35.72 -31.44 -13.14
C GLU A 372 -37.10 -31.51 -12.46
N ARG A 373 -38.00 -30.62 -12.87
CA ARG A 373 -39.38 -30.58 -12.44
C ARG A 373 -40.30 -30.36 -13.63
N ASN A 374 -41.18 -31.34 -13.86
CA ASN A 374 -42.16 -31.27 -14.95
C ASN A 374 -41.54 -30.96 -16.33
N GLY A 375 -40.38 -31.52 -16.59
CA GLY A 375 -39.65 -31.32 -17.89
C GLY A 375 -38.88 -29.99 -17.99
N ALA A 376 -38.72 -29.25 -16.90
CA ALA A 376 -37.94 -28.04 -16.82
C ALA A 376 -36.87 -28.12 -15.71
N TRP A 377 -35.68 -27.58 -15.99
CA TRP A 377 -34.57 -27.46 -14.99
C TRP A 377 -34.79 -26.23 -14.14
N VAL A 378 -34.89 -26.43 -12.80
CA VAL A 378 -35.11 -25.36 -11.83
C VAL A 378 -34.11 -25.43 -10.69
N VAL A 379 -33.77 -24.28 -10.12
CA VAL A 379 -32.86 -24.16 -8.98
C VAL A 379 -33.66 -24.24 -7.69
N GLU A 380 -33.34 -25.19 -6.82
CA GLU A 380 -33.94 -25.36 -5.50
C GLU A 380 -32.89 -25.26 -4.39
N PRO A 381 -33.24 -24.77 -3.17
CA PRO A 381 -32.37 -24.86 -2.00
C PRO A 381 -32.01 -26.33 -1.71
N ARG A 382 -30.78 -26.54 -1.21
CA ARG A 382 -30.25 -27.86 -0.87
C ARG A 382 -30.32 -28.14 0.62
#